data_b8603c27563d2c896a854fac968e22ff
#
_entry.id   b8603c27563d2c896a854fac968e22ff
#
_cell.length_a   1.000
_cell.length_b   1.000
_cell.length_c   1.000
_cell.angle_alpha   90.00
_cell.angle_beta   90.00
_cell.angle_gamma   90.00
#
_symmetry.space_group_name_H-M   'P 1'
#
loop_
_entity.id
_entity.type
_entity.pdbx_description
1 polymer ?
#
loop_
_entity_poly.entity_id
_entity_poly.type
_entity_poly.pdbx_seq_one_letter_code
_entity_poly.pdbx_strand_id
1 'polypeptide(L)'
;GKMQLIIQELGRLDESEVEIGDFLPVAGSPREEMLEGLHGIVAGLTDRDLQMLMEAFLEDAEFMKDYSRAPAAKAMHHVYLGGLLEHALAVAALAEDVSRRYPAINRDLLVVGALLHDIGKVAELKYERSFEYTDAGKLLGHIVIGTEMVDEKIRSIEGFPAEKAMLVKHLLLSHHGQYDFGSPKRPKTLEAVVLNFLDDLDSKINGVLTHIEKEPDSNSAWTQYHRLYDRYFFKGYEHAGNGPDATGCLLAEQGGATASGKPSTVREDAKSRAAGSQGRFSNTLAEQLKGKNLNLSVSSQEDATNE
;
A
#
# COMPACT_ATOMS: atom_id res chain seq x y z
N GLY A 1 -36.32 -8.20 -12.81
CA GLY A 1 -36.97 -6.91 -12.59
C GLY A 1 -36.08 -6.02 -11.74
N LYS A 2 -36.02 -4.73 -12.03
CA LYS A 2 -35.28 -3.77 -11.19
C LYS A 2 -36.13 -3.46 -9.97
N MET A 3 -35.55 -3.54 -8.78
CA MET A 3 -36.18 -3.11 -7.55
C MET A 3 -36.32 -1.58 -7.58
N GLN A 4 -37.49 -1.07 -7.25
CA GLN A 4 -37.78 0.36 -7.14
C GLN A 4 -38.27 0.65 -5.72
N LEU A 5 -37.74 1.70 -5.10
CA LEU A 5 -38.18 2.23 -3.82
C LEU A 5 -39.07 3.43 -4.09
N ILE A 6 -40.29 3.41 -3.55
CA ILE A 6 -41.22 4.56 -3.57
C ILE A 6 -41.07 5.25 -2.22
N ILE A 7 -40.48 6.42 -2.21
CA ILE A 7 -40.31 7.25 -1.00
C ILE A 7 -41.65 7.93 -0.73
N GLN A 8 -42.28 7.67 0.42
CA GLN A 8 -43.52 8.29 0.85
C GLN A 8 -43.27 9.51 1.74
N GLU A 9 -42.20 9.47 2.53
CA GLU A 9 -41.82 10.54 3.44
C GLU A 9 -40.29 10.63 3.51
N LEU A 10 -39.73 11.83 3.57
CA LEU A 10 -38.30 12.09 3.72
C LEU A 10 -38.10 13.01 4.93
N GLY A 11 -37.39 12.53 5.95
CA GLY A 11 -36.98 13.28 7.12
C GLY A 11 -35.47 13.52 7.11
N ARG A 12 -35.02 14.63 7.70
CA ARG A 12 -33.60 14.87 7.99
C ARG A 12 -33.28 14.25 9.34
N LEU A 13 -32.26 13.39 9.40
CA LEU A 13 -31.66 12.91 10.65
C LEU A 13 -30.58 13.87 11.12
N ASP A 14 -30.37 13.95 12.43
CA ASP A 14 -29.21 14.61 13.00
C ASP A 14 -27.95 13.77 12.71
N GLU A 15 -26.81 14.42 12.48
CA GLU A 15 -25.54 13.72 12.20
C GLU A 15 -25.10 12.82 13.35
N SER A 16 -25.52 13.13 14.58
CA SER A 16 -25.26 12.30 15.76
C SER A 16 -26.06 10.98 15.81
N GLU A 17 -27.12 10.88 15.00
CA GLU A 17 -27.99 9.68 14.90
C GLU A 17 -27.58 8.74 13.75
N VAL A 18 -26.52 9.11 13.00
CA VAL A 18 -26.08 8.38 11.78
C VAL A 18 -24.75 7.68 12.06
N GLU A 19 -24.76 6.38 12.02
CA GLU A 19 -23.54 5.57 11.96
C GLU A 19 -23.03 5.55 10.53
N ILE A 20 -21.91 6.25 10.26
CA ILE A 20 -21.36 6.39 8.90
C ILE A 20 -21.00 5.02 8.29
N GLY A 21 -20.60 4.04 9.11
CA GLY A 21 -20.31 2.67 8.68
C GLY A 21 -21.49 1.95 8.02
N ASP A 22 -22.73 2.38 8.25
CA ASP A 22 -23.91 1.81 7.59
C ASP A 22 -24.03 2.28 6.12
N PHE A 23 -23.33 3.34 5.74
CA PHE A 23 -23.43 3.98 4.41
C PHE A 23 -22.13 3.93 3.62
N LEU A 24 -20.98 3.79 4.29
CA LEU A 24 -19.67 3.68 3.68
C LEU A 24 -19.06 2.31 4.00
N PRO A 25 -18.28 1.72 3.08
CA PRO A 25 -17.57 0.48 3.36
C PRO A 25 -16.56 0.71 4.50
N VAL A 26 -16.37 -0.32 5.34
CA VAL A 26 -15.49 -0.32 6.51
C VAL A 26 -14.41 -1.39 6.33
N ALA A 27 -13.23 -1.22 6.94
CA ALA A 27 -12.18 -2.22 6.98
C ALA A 27 -12.68 -3.57 7.47
N GLY A 28 -12.10 -4.65 6.96
CA GLY A 28 -12.46 -6.01 7.36
C GLY A 28 -12.01 -6.36 8.78
N SER A 29 -10.92 -5.75 9.25
CA SER A 29 -10.40 -5.93 10.62
C SER A 29 -11.05 -4.95 11.59
N PRO A 30 -11.40 -5.38 12.82
CA PRO A 30 -11.87 -4.49 13.85
C PRO A 30 -10.85 -3.38 14.17
N ARG A 31 -11.34 -2.16 14.38
CA ARG A 31 -10.49 -1.00 14.64
C ARG A 31 -9.59 -1.21 15.87
N GLU A 32 -10.13 -1.82 16.90
CA GLU A 32 -9.43 -2.11 18.15
C GLU A 32 -8.24 -3.04 17.94
N GLU A 33 -8.39 -4.09 17.13
CA GLU A 33 -7.32 -5.03 16.78
C GLU A 33 -6.22 -4.34 15.96
N MET A 34 -6.59 -3.45 15.04
CA MET A 34 -5.64 -2.66 14.27
C MET A 34 -4.84 -1.71 15.16
N LEU A 35 -5.48 -1.08 16.15
CA LEU A 35 -4.80 -0.21 17.11
C LEU A 35 -3.86 -1.00 18.04
N GLU A 36 -4.27 -2.18 18.51
CA GLU A 36 -3.42 -3.08 19.28
C GLU A 36 -2.20 -3.52 18.46
N GLY A 37 -2.40 -3.88 17.19
CA GLY A 37 -1.33 -4.19 16.26
C GLY A 37 -0.34 -3.05 16.08
N LEU A 38 -0.83 -1.81 15.88
CA LEU A 38 0.00 -0.62 15.79
C LEU A 38 0.84 -0.39 17.06
N HIS A 39 0.20 -0.46 18.24
CA HIS A 39 0.91 -0.35 19.52
C HIS A 39 1.97 -1.44 19.68
N GLY A 40 1.67 -2.68 19.29
CA GLY A 40 2.62 -3.79 19.32
C GLY A 40 3.84 -3.56 18.44
N ILE A 41 3.64 -3.07 17.21
CA ILE A 41 4.73 -2.75 16.29
C ILE A 41 5.61 -1.63 16.88
N VAL A 42 5.01 -0.55 17.38
CA VAL A 42 5.75 0.59 17.97
C VAL A 42 6.54 0.15 19.22
N ALA A 43 5.96 -0.65 20.09
CA ALA A 43 6.65 -1.22 21.26
C ALA A 43 7.82 -2.14 20.84
N GLY A 44 7.76 -2.77 19.67
CA GLY A 44 8.81 -3.62 19.11
C GLY A 44 9.94 -2.86 18.39
N LEU A 45 9.91 -1.52 18.32
CA LEU A 45 11.00 -0.73 17.78
C LEU A 45 12.19 -0.72 18.75
N THR A 46 13.38 -0.90 18.24
CA THR A 46 14.64 -0.91 19.01
C THR A 46 15.38 0.43 18.97
N ASP A 47 15.16 1.21 17.91
CA ASP A 47 15.68 2.56 17.78
C ASP A 47 14.84 3.55 18.60
N ARG A 48 15.42 4.07 19.69
CA ARG A 48 14.71 4.92 20.65
C ARG A 48 14.15 6.20 20.02
N ASP A 49 14.92 6.84 19.11
CA ASP A 49 14.47 8.10 18.49
C ASP A 49 13.25 7.85 17.60
N LEU A 50 13.27 6.78 16.80
CA LEU A 50 12.15 6.38 15.95
C LEU A 50 10.94 5.95 16.78
N GLN A 51 11.18 5.25 17.91
CA GLN A 51 10.12 4.90 18.85
C GLN A 51 9.46 6.14 19.45
N MET A 52 10.25 7.13 19.93
CA MET A 52 9.72 8.40 20.46
C MET A 52 8.91 9.16 19.40
N LEU A 53 9.33 9.15 18.13
CA LEU A 53 8.55 9.77 17.06
C LEU A 53 7.18 9.09 16.91
N MET A 54 7.12 7.77 16.92
CA MET A 54 5.86 7.03 16.83
C MET A 54 4.98 7.23 18.09
N GLU A 55 5.60 7.23 19.27
CA GLU A 55 4.91 7.53 20.54
C GLU A 55 4.25 8.93 20.49
N ALA A 56 4.94 9.95 19.94
CA ALA A 56 4.38 11.29 19.79
C ALA A 56 3.15 11.36 18.84
N PHE A 57 3.04 10.45 17.89
CA PHE A 57 1.82 10.28 17.08
C PHE A 57 0.74 9.53 17.85
N LEU A 58 1.09 8.45 18.57
CA LEU A 58 0.14 7.64 19.34
C LEU A 58 -0.50 8.42 20.50
N GLU A 59 0.23 9.36 21.09
CA GLU A 59 -0.27 10.22 22.18
C GLU A 59 -1.21 11.34 21.68
N ASP A 60 -1.22 11.62 20.38
CA ASP A 60 -2.12 12.60 19.77
C ASP A 60 -3.49 11.96 19.50
N ALA A 61 -4.41 12.13 20.42
CA ALA A 61 -5.73 11.52 20.34
C ALA A 61 -6.57 11.98 19.13
N GLU A 62 -6.39 13.23 18.67
CA GLU A 62 -7.09 13.77 17.50
C GLU A 62 -6.52 13.12 16.22
N PHE A 63 -5.21 13.10 16.08
CA PHE A 63 -4.56 12.40 14.98
C PHE A 63 -4.96 10.92 14.95
N MET A 64 -4.88 10.20 16.08
CA MET A 64 -5.20 8.77 16.14
C MET A 64 -6.66 8.46 15.81
N LYS A 65 -7.58 9.36 16.20
CA LYS A 65 -8.98 9.27 15.80
C LYS A 65 -9.13 9.30 14.28
N ASP A 66 -8.47 10.24 13.62
CA ASP A 66 -8.56 10.40 12.17
C ASP A 66 -7.76 9.33 11.43
N TYR A 67 -6.54 9.01 11.88
CA TYR A 67 -5.69 7.98 11.29
C TYR A 67 -6.36 6.59 11.27
N SER A 68 -7.08 6.24 12.36
CA SER A 68 -7.79 4.97 12.45
C SER A 68 -9.12 4.91 11.69
N ARG A 69 -9.58 6.04 11.12
CA ARG A 69 -10.86 6.13 10.39
C ARG A 69 -10.70 6.49 8.93
N ALA A 70 -9.62 7.18 8.57
CA ALA A 70 -9.40 7.65 7.21
C ALA A 70 -9.33 6.48 6.21
N PRO A 71 -9.84 6.68 4.97
CA PRO A 71 -9.60 5.76 3.86
C PRO A 71 -8.17 5.92 3.33
N ALA A 72 -7.60 4.86 2.76
CA ALA A 72 -6.29 4.95 2.12
C ALA A 72 -6.33 5.64 0.75
N ALA A 73 -7.47 5.65 0.08
CA ALA A 73 -7.62 6.28 -1.23
C ALA A 73 -9.08 6.69 -1.49
N LYS A 74 -9.27 7.58 -2.48
CA LYS A 74 -10.61 7.97 -2.96
C LYS A 74 -11.26 6.89 -3.83
N ALA A 75 -10.51 6.09 -4.59
CA ALA A 75 -11.08 5.31 -5.69
C ALA A 75 -10.35 4.01 -6.07
N MET A 76 -9.22 3.62 -5.44
CA MET A 76 -8.40 2.52 -5.99
C MET A 76 -8.26 1.32 -5.07
N HIS A 77 -7.65 1.46 -3.91
CA HIS A 77 -7.41 0.40 -2.93
C HIS A 77 -7.76 0.92 -1.54
N HIS A 78 -8.15 0.03 -0.63
CA HIS A 78 -8.54 0.39 0.74
C HIS A 78 -9.52 1.59 0.81
N VAL A 79 -10.49 1.65 -0.13
CA VAL A 79 -11.50 2.74 -0.27
C VAL A 79 -12.64 2.47 0.71
N TYR A 80 -12.31 2.48 1.99
CA TYR A 80 -13.23 2.25 3.11
C TYR A 80 -12.70 2.89 4.38
N LEU A 81 -13.60 3.07 5.35
CA LEU A 81 -13.23 3.62 6.66
C LEU A 81 -12.25 2.69 7.37
N GLY A 82 -11.16 3.24 7.90
CA GLY A 82 -10.06 2.48 8.52
C GLY A 82 -9.05 1.94 7.51
N GLY A 83 -9.26 2.12 6.21
CA GLY A 83 -8.38 1.59 5.17
C GLY A 83 -6.96 2.14 5.22
N LEU A 84 -6.76 3.38 5.70
CA LEU A 84 -5.43 3.97 5.84
C LEU A 84 -4.59 3.23 6.88
N LEU A 85 -5.15 2.96 8.06
CA LEU A 85 -4.45 2.22 9.11
C LEU A 85 -4.22 0.75 8.69
N GLU A 86 -5.22 0.11 8.08
CA GLU A 86 -5.09 -1.27 7.59
C GLU A 86 -3.96 -1.39 6.56
N HIS A 87 -3.89 -0.49 5.58
CA HIS A 87 -2.82 -0.42 4.60
C HIS A 87 -1.45 -0.20 5.25
N ALA A 88 -1.34 0.76 6.15
CA ALA A 88 -0.08 1.05 6.84
C ALA A 88 0.43 -0.16 7.65
N LEU A 89 -0.47 -0.89 8.31
CA LEU A 89 -0.13 -2.12 9.05
C LEU A 89 0.29 -3.26 8.11
N ALA A 90 -0.39 -3.42 6.98
CA ALA A 90 -0.03 -4.42 5.97
C ALA A 90 1.38 -4.15 5.39
N VAL A 91 1.66 -2.89 5.01
CA VAL A 91 2.99 -2.50 4.53
C VAL A 91 4.06 -2.65 5.62
N ALA A 92 3.74 -2.34 6.89
CA ALA A 92 4.66 -2.54 8.02
C ALA A 92 4.98 -4.02 8.27
N ALA A 93 3.98 -4.91 8.17
CA ALA A 93 4.18 -6.36 8.28
C ALA A 93 5.10 -6.88 7.14
N LEU A 94 4.86 -6.45 5.90
CA LEU A 94 5.73 -6.76 4.77
C LEU A 94 7.15 -6.21 4.98
N ALA A 95 7.29 -5.02 5.56
CA ALA A 95 8.58 -4.41 5.89
C ALA A 95 9.36 -5.24 6.91
N GLU A 96 8.68 -5.79 7.92
CA GLU A 96 9.30 -6.72 8.87
C GLU A 96 9.78 -8.01 8.22
N ASP A 97 8.96 -8.62 7.35
CA ASP A 97 9.30 -9.86 6.65
C ASP A 97 10.53 -9.67 5.74
N VAL A 98 10.55 -8.57 4.98
CA VAL A 98 11.67 -8.24 4.10
C VAL A 98 12.93 -7.92 4.90
N SER A 99 12.83 -7.20 6.02
CA SER A 99 13.98 -6.88 6.88
C SER A 99 14.60 -8.13 7.50
N ARG A 100 13.80 -9.13 7.87
CA ARG A 100 14.31 -10.44 8.34
C ARG A 100 15.13 -11.17 7.26
N ARG A 101 14.73 -11.01 6.00
CA ARG A 101 15.40 -11.63 4.86
C ARG A 101 16.68 -10.90 4.44
N TYR A 102 16.71 -9.58 4.60
CA TYR A 102 17.79 -8.70 4.16
C TYR A 102 18.35 -7.87 5.32
N PRO A 103 19.36 -8.37 6.07
CA PRO A 103 19.89 -7.71 7.28
C PRO A 103 20.57 -6.35 7.01
N ALA A 104 20.82 -5.99 5.76
CA ALA A 104 21.35 -4.67 5.39
C ALA A 104 20.31 -3.55 5.49
N ILE A 105 19.03 -3.90 5.61
CA ILE A 105 17.93 -2.93 5.76
C ILE A 105 17.86 -2.50 7.22
N ASN A 106 17.77 -1.21 7.45
CA ASN A 106 17.38 -0.69 8.75
C ASN A 106 15.87 -0.95 8.97
N ARG A 107 15.58 -2.04 9.74
CA ARG A 107 14.21 -2.50 10.01
C ARG A 107 13.35 -1.38 10.58
N ASP A 108 13.83 -0.73 11.64
CA ASP A 108 13.03 0.24 12.37
C ASP A 108 12.72 1.48 11.50
N LEU A 109 13.68 1.93 10.70
CA LEU A 109 13.47 3.02 9.76
C LEU A 109 12.44 2.64 8.68
N LEU A 110 12.54 1.42 8.13
CA LEU A 110 11.60 0.94 7.12
C LEU A 110 10.18 0.79 7.68
N VAL A 111 10.03 0.21 8.88
CA VAL A 111 8.74 0.02 9.55
C VAL A 111 8.10 1.38 9.88
N VAL A 112 8.86 2.33 10.42
CA VAL A 112 8.35 3.68 10.69
C VAL A 112 7.97 4.38 9.39
N GLY A 113 8.77 4.22 8.33
CA GLY A 113 8.39 4.70 6.99
C GLY A 113 7.08 4.10 6.50
N ALA A 114 6.87 2.80 6.69
CA ALA A 114 5.62 2.11 6.32
C ALA A 114 4.40 2.64 7.08
N LEU A 115 4.55 2.92 8.38
CA LEU A 115 3.47 3.46 9.21
C LEU A 115 3.15 4.94 8.90
N LEU A 116 4.14 5.71 8.40
CA LEU A 116 4.01 7.16 8.24
C LEU A 116 3.92 7.64 6.79
N HIS A 117 4.20 6.81 5.77
CA HIS A 117 4.31 7.29 4.37
C HIS A 117 3.05 8.03 3.89
N ASP A 118 1.90 7.60 4.32
CA ASP A 118 0.58 8.05 3.87
C ASP A 118 -0.21 8.86 4.91
N ILE A 119 0.36 9.19 6.06
CA ILE A 119 -0.38 9.87 7.16
C ILE A 119 -1.03 11.19 6.75
N GLY A 120 -0.49 11.89 5.75
CA GLY A 120 -1.10 13.12 5.25
C GLY A 120 -2.50 12.94 4.65
N LYS A 121 -2.90 11.69 4.35
CA LYS A 121 -4.25 11.38 3.87
C LYS A 121 -5.35 11.68 4.90
N VAL A 122 -5.02 11.76 6.19
CA VAL A 122 -5.97 12.19 7.23
C VAL A 122 -6.48 13.61 6.99
N ALA A 123 -5.67 14.48 6.41
CA ALA A 123 -6.05 15.86 6.07
C ALA A 123 -6.26 16.07 4.56
N GLU A 124 -5.78 15.15 3.72
CA GLU A 124 -6.01 15.18 2.27
C GLU A 124 -7.46 14.84 1.92
N LEU A 125 -8.08 13.90 2.65
CA LEU A 125 -9.39 13.34 2.31
C LEU A 125 -10.47 13.75 3.32
N LYS A 126 -11.68 13.98 2.81
CA LYS A 126 -12.93 14.05 3.57
C LYS A 126 -13.68 12.74 3.41
N TYR A 127 -14.26 12.25 4.49
CA TYR A 127 -14.99 10.97 4.50
C TYR A 127 -16.27 11.01 5.36
N GLU A 128 -16.87 12.19 5.50
CA GLU A 128 -18.11 12.38 6.27
C GLU A 128 -19.36 11.80 5.57
N ARG A 129 -19.46 11.97 4.24
CA ARG A 129 -20.61 11.50 3.44
C ARG A 129 -20.18 10.77 2.17
N SER A 130 -19.01 11.10 1.67
CA SER A 130 -18.37 10.54 0.48
C SER A 130 -16.87 10.76 0.60
N PHE A 131 -16.08 9.97 -0.14
CA PHE A 131 -14.63 10.16 -0.18
C PHE A 131 -14.28 11.27 -1.18
N GLU A 132 -13.86 12.43 -0.66
CA GLU A 132 -13.51 13.59 -1.47
C GLU A 132 -12.19 14.22 -1.00
N TYR A 133 -11.54 14.98 -1.89
CA TYR A 133 -10.37 15.76 -1.51
C TYR A 133 -10.76 17.03 -0.79
N THR A 134 -10.04 17.37 0.28
CA THR A 134 -10.05 18.70 0.90
C THR A 134 -9.38 19.72 -0.02
N ASP A 135 -9.47 21.00 0.31
CA ASP A 135 -8.73 22.03 -0.45
C ASP A 135 -7.22 21.89 -0.21
N ALA A 136 -6.78 21.56 1.01
CA ALA A 136 -5.39 21.22 1.30
C ALA A 136 -4.93 19.99 0.48
N GLY A 137 -5.76 18.95 0.40
CA GLY A 137 -5.47 17.78 -0.40
C GLY A 137 -5.29 18.08 -1.90
N LYS A 138 -6.13 18.97 -2.47
CA LYS A 138 -6.00 19.38 -3.88
C LYS A 138 -4.79 20.28 -4.16
N LEU A 139 -4.40 21.11 -3.20
CA LEU A 139 -3.33 22.10 -3.38
C LEU A 139 -1.95 21.58 -3.01
N LEU A 140 -1.85 20.77 -1.95
CA LEU A 140 -0.58 20.29 -1.38
C LEU A 140 -0.39 18.80 -1.61
N GLY A 141 -1.44 17.99 -1.42
CA GLY A 141 -1.37 16.53 -1.47
C GLY A 141 -0.77 15.91 -0.20
N HIS A 142 -1.09 14.62 0.04
CA HIS A 142 -0.73 13.92 1.28
C HIS A 142 0.78 13.85 1.56
N ILE A 143 1.62 13.78 0.52
CA ILE A 143 3.09 13.69 0.71
C ILE A 143 3.63 14.93 1.42
N VAL A 144 3.19 16.12 0.99
CA VAL A 144 3.62 17.38 1.60
C VAL A 144 3.03 17.51 2.99
N ILE A 145 1.71 17.33 3.11
CA ILE A 145 0.99 17.38 4.40
C ILE A 145 1.61 16.41 5.40
N GLY A 146 1.83 15.15 5.04
CA GLY A 146 2.43 14.15 5.91
C GLY A 146 3.87 14.48 6.31
N THR A 147 4.66 15.07 5.39
CA THR A 147 6.02 15.52 5.70
C THR A 147 6.00 16.67 6.71
N GLU A 148 5.04 17.61 6.62
CA GLU A 148 4.87 18.69 7.60
C GLU A 148 4.45 18.14 8.97
N MET A 149 3.51 17.18 9.03
CA MET A 149 3.11 16.51 10.27
C MET A 149 4.28 15.82 10.95
N VAL A 150 5.10 15.08 10.20
CA VAL A 150 6.33 14.44 10.72
C VAL A 150 7.31 15.48 11.23
N ASP A 151 7.52 16.58 10.50
CA ASP A 151 8.43 17.64 10.90
C ASP A 151 7.98 18.33 12.20
N GLU A 152 6.68 18.54 12.37
CA GLU A 152 6.09 19.08 13.60
C GLU A 152 6.35 18.17 14.80
N LYS A 153 6.08 16.85 14.67
CA LYS A 153 6.34 15.88 15.74
C LYS A 153 7.84 15.79 16.07
N ILE A 154 8.72 15.75 15.07
CA ILE A 154 10.17 15.75 15.27
C ILE A 154 10.63 16.97 16.05
N ARG A 155 10.11 18.16 15.75
CA ARG A 155 10.48 19.40 16.46
C ARG A 155 10.02 19.40 17.91
N SER A 156 8.99 18.65 18.27
CA SER A 156 8.53 18.52 19.66
C SER A 156 9.42 17.60 20.49
N ILE A 157 10.28 16.78 19.86
CA ILE A 157 11.18 15.84 20.52
C ILE A 157 12.56 16.49 20.70
N GLU A 158 12.94 16.74 21.95
CA GLU A 158 14.24 17.34 22.24
C GLU A 158 15.39 16.42 21.82
N GLY A 159 16.35 16.97 21.07
CA GLY A 159 17.55 16.24 20.65
C GLY A 159 17.36 15.21 19.54
N PHE A 160 16.20 15.20 18.85
CA PHE A 160 15.98 14.26 17.73
C PHE A 160 17.09 14.41 16.67
N PRO A 161 17.76 13.30 16.26
CA PRO A 161 18.90 13.39 15.35
C PRO A 161 18.52 13.91 13.96
N ALA A 162 19.20 14.94 13.49
CA ALA A 162 18.90 15.58 12.19
C ALA A 162 19.02 14.61 11.00
N GLU A 163 19.95 13.66 11.06
CA GLU A 163 20.10 12.62 10.02
C GLU A 163 18.86 11.71 9.96
N LYS A 164 18.38 11.22 11.11
CA LYS A 164 17.16 10.41 11.17
C LYS A 164 15.93 11.19 10.69
N ALA A 165 15.80 12.45 11.09
CA ALA A 165 14.75 13.35 10.62
C ALA A 165 14.74 13.46 9.09
N MET A 166 15.92 13.61 8.49
CA MET A 166 16.06 13.67 7.03
C MET A 166 15.70 12.34 6.38
N LEU A 167 16.12 11.20 6.96
CA LEU A 167 15.82 9.87 6.41
C LEU A 167 14.34 9.56 6.47
N VAL A 168 13.64 9.80 7.60
CA VAL A 168 12.19 9.61 7.72
C VAL A 168 11.45 10.48 6.69
N LYS A 169 11.77 11.76 6.61
CA LYS A 169 11.16 12.65 5.61
C LYS A 169 11.45 12.22 4.19
N HIS A 170 12.64 11.66 3.91
CA HIS A 170 12.95 11.12 2.59
C HIS A 170 12.08 9.92 2.21
N LEU A 171 11.74 9.05 3.16
CA LEU A 171 10.82 7.94 2.93
C LEU A 171 9.45 8.47 2.43
N LEU A 172 8.87 9.46 3.13
CA LEU A 172 7.59 10.06 2.74
C LEU A 172 7.70 10.77 1.37
N LEU A 173 8.75 11.58 1.15
CA LEU A 173 8.92 12.34 -0.08
C LEU A 173 9.20 11.46 -1.31
N SER A 174 9.50 10.19 -1.15
CA SER A 174 9.94 9.33 -2.25
C SER A 174 9.14 8.04 -2.41
N HIS A 175 8.13 7.76 -1.55
CA HIS A 175 7.44 6.47 -1.57
C HIS A 175 6.70 6.17 -2.88
N HIS A 176 6.21 7.15 -3.62
CA HIS A 176 5.65 6.93 -4.96
C HIS A 176 6.70 6.58 -6.03
N GLY A 177 7.99 6.65 -5.73
CA GLY A 177 9.09 6.16 -6.54
C GLY A 177 9.49 7.02 -7.73
N GLN A 178 8.55 7.53 -8.52
CA GLN A 178 8.79 8.27 -9.76
C GLN A 178 8.11 9.64 -9.74
N TYR A 179 8.71 10.62 -10.45
CA TYR A 179 8.12 11.95 -10.61
C TYR A 179 6.77 11.91 -11.32
N ASP A 180 6.60 11.01 -12.30
CA ASP A 180 5.36 10.83 -13.05
C ASP A 180 4.20 10.33 -12.17
N PHE A 181 4.50 9.76 -11.01
CA PHE A 181 3.53 9.33 -9.99
C PHE A 181 3.34 10.33 -8.87
N GLY A 182 3.86 11.55 -9.04
CA GLY A 182 3.70 12.64 -8.07
C GLY A 182 4.72 12.62 -6.94
N SER A 183 5.74 11.75 -6.97
CA SER A 183 6.79 11.74 -5.96
C SER A 183 7.68 12.99 -6.08
N PRO A 184 7.81 13.83 -5.03
CA PRO A 184 8.71 14.99 -5.07
C PRO A 184 10.19 14.61 -5.22
N LYS A 185 10.57 13.41 -4.77
CA LYS A 185 11.91 12.83 -4.87
C LYS A 185 11.84 11.37 -5.29
N ARG A 186 12.89 10.89 -5.94
CA ARG A 186 13.08 9.46 -6.20
C ARG A 186 13.76 8.80 -5.01
N PRO A 187 13.46 7.53 -4.67
CA PRO A 187 14.11 6.79 -3.60
C PRO A 187 15.64 6.77 -3.77
N LYS A 188 16.38 7.10 -2.69
CA LYS A 188 17.86 7.16 -2.69
C LYS A 188 18.50 6.37 -1.55
N THR A 189 17.69 5.80 -0.64
CA THR A 189 18.16 4.86 0.37
C THR A 189 17.57 3.48 0.09
N LEU A 190 18.17 2.45 0.68
CA LEU A 190 17.68 1.08 0.51
C LEU A 190 16.25 0.94 1.03
N GLU A 191 15.97 1.50 2.20
CA GLU A 191 14.65 1.51 2.83
C GLU A 191 13.62 2.23 1.96
N ALA A 192 13.97 3.36 1.36
CA ALA A 192 13.05 4.10 0.48
C ALA A 192 12.72 3.34 -0.80
N VAL A 193 13.70 2.63 -1.38
CA VAL A 193 13.45 1.74 -2.54
C VAL A 193 12.52 0.61 -2.13
N VAL A 194 12.78 -0.03 -1.00
CA VAL A 194 11.97 -1.14 -0.51
C VAL A 194 10.56 -0.67 -0.18
N LEU A 195 10.40 0.45 0.55
CA LEU A 195 9.09 1.02 0.89
C LEU A 195 8.23 1.25 -0.36
N ASN A 196 8.78 1.87 -1.40
CA ASN A 196 8.05 2.09 -2.66
C ASN A 196 7.51 0.79 -3.28
N PHE A 197 8.30 -0.31 -3.24
CA PHE A 197 7.84 -1.60 -3.76
C PHE A 197 6.80 -2.27 -2.86
N LEU A 198 6.91 -2.13 -1.53
CA LEU A 198 5.96 -2.73 -0.60
C LEU A 198 4.60 -2.03 -0.63
N ASP A 199 4.60 -0.70 -0.71
CA ASP A 199 3.40 0.11 -0.91
C ASP A 199 2.68 -0.27 -2.22
N ASP A 200 3.40 -0.28 -3.34
CA ASP A 200 2.87 -0.69 -4.65
C ASP A 200 2.36 -2.14 -4.64
N LEU A 201 3.03 -3.05 -3.93
CA LEU A 201 2.63 -4.45 -3.81
C LEU A 201 1.30 -4.58 -3.07
N ASP A 202 1.19 -3.99 -1.87
CA ASP A 202 -0.04 -4.05 -1.06
C ASP A 202 -1.22 -3.42 -1.80
N SER A 203 -1.01 -2.23 -2.37
CA SER A 203 -2.01 -1.52 -3.17
C SER A 203 -2.53 -2.36 -4.34
N LYS A 204 -1.65 -3.10 -5.03
CA LYS A 204 -2.02 -3.96 -6.15
C LYS A 204 -2.75 -5.23 -5.69
N ILE A 205 -2.29 -5.86 -4.62
CA ILE A 205 -2.95 -7.04 -4.05
C ILE A 205 -4.37 -6.68 -3.65
N ASN A 206 -4.55 -5.62 -2.84
CA ASN A 206 -5.87 -5.18 -2.41
C ASN A 206 -6.76 -4.77 -3.58
N GLY A 207 -6.23 -4.02 -4.54
CA GLY A 207 -6.98 -3.60 -5.73
C GLY A 207 -7.46 -4.78 -6.60
N VAL A 208 -6.63 -5.80 -6.77
CA VAL A 208 -7.00 -7.01 -7.54
C VAL A 208 -8.01 -7.86 -6.78
N LEU A 209 -7.79 -8.09 -5.48
CA LEU A 209 -8.72 -8.84 -4.62
C LEU A 209 -10.10 -8.18 -4.60
N THR A 210 -10.17 -6.88 -4.34
CA THR A 210 -11.41 -6.11 -4.35
C THR A 210 -12.13 -6.19 -5.71
N HIS A 211 -11.39 -6.19 -6.82
CA HIS A 211 -11.99 -6.34 -8.15
C HIS A 211 -12.56 -7.73 -8.38
N ILE A 212 -11.88 -8.77 -7.91
CA ILE A 212 -12.36 -10.15 -7.97
C ILE A 212 -13.63 -10.34 -7.12
N GLU A 213 -13.64 -9.83 -5.90
CA GLU A 213 -14.75 -9.94 -4.96
C GLU A 213 -16.02 -9.20 -5.43
N LYS A 214 -15.84 -8.03 -6.06
CA LYS A 214 -16.96 -7.23 -6.61
C LYS A 214 -17.46 -7.71 -7.96
N GLU A 215 -16.93 -8.81 -8.51
CA GLU A 215 -17.35 -9.34 -9.81
C GLU A 215 -18.77 -9.88 -9.73
N PRO A 216 -19.71 -9.32 -10.51
CA PRO A 216 -21.13 -9.70 -10.46
C PRO A 216 -21.41 -11.06 -11.10
N ASP A 217 -20.55 -11.55 -12.00
CA ASP A 217 -20.73 -12.83 -12.67
C ASP A 217 -19.97 -13.94 -11.93
N SER A 218 -20.69 -14.62 -11.03
CA SER A 218 -20.13 -15.75 -10.29
C SER A 218 -19.88 -17.00 -11.16
N ASN A 219 -20.45 -17.08 -12.37
CA ASN A 219 -20.30 -18.26 -13.25
C ASN A 219 -19.10 -18.14 -14.19
N SER A 220 -18.54 -16.95 -14.36
CA SER A 220 -17.33 -16.74 -15.17
C SER A 220 -16.07 -17.06 -14.36
N ALA A 221 -15.12 -17.79 -14.95
CA ALA A 221 -13.79 -17.98 -14.39
C ALA A 221 -12.90 -16.71 -14.47
N TRP A 222 -13.39 -15.67 -15.14
CA TRP A 222 -12.69 -14.41 -15.36
C TRP A 222 -13.51 -13.24 -14.85
N THR A 223 -12.80 -12.18 -14.40
CA THR A 223 -13.44 -10.90 -14.06
C THR A 223 -13.84 -10.15 -15.32
N GLN A 224 -14.60 -9.06 -15.15
CA GLN A 224 -14.68 -8.01 -16.17
C GLN A 224 -13.31 -7.33 -16.36
N TYR A 225 -13.17 -6.61 -17.50
CA TYR A 225 -11.97 -5.88 -17.83
C TYR A 225 -11.69 -4.75 -16.83
N HIS A 226 -10.53 -4.80 -16.18
CA HIS A 226 -10.09 -3.76 -15.26
C HIS A 226 -9.31 -2.69 -16.00
N ARG A 227 -9.90 -1.50 -16.13
CA ARG A 227 -9.34 -0.40 -16.94
C ARG A 227 -7.95 0.07 -16.48
N LEU A 228 -7.74 0.17 -15.16
CA LEU A 228 -6.47 0.63 -14.60
C LEU A 228 -5.34 -0.36 -14.84
N TYR A 229 -5.61 -1.65 -14.66
CA TYR A 229 -4.61 -2.71 -14.87
C TYR A 229 -4.52 -3.17 -16.34
N ASP A 230 -5.40 -2.69 -17.20
CA ASP A 230 -5.46 -3.01 -18.64
C ASP A 230 -5.53 -4.53 -18.91
N ARG A 231 -6.35 -5.25 -18.12
CA ARG A 231 -6.49 -6.72 -18.21
C ARG A 231 -7.72 -7.27 -17.54
N TYR A 232 -7.99 -8.56 -17.83
CA TYR A 232 -8.90 -9.41 -17.08
C TYR A 232 -8.11 -10.20 -16.05
N PHE A 233 -8.73 -10.55 -14.92
CA PHE A 233 -8.12 -11.43 -13.92
C PHE A 233 -8.83 -12.77 -13.91
N PHE A 234 -8.05 -13.85 -13.76
CA PHE A 234 -8.56 -15.20 -13.62
C PHE A 234 -8.89 -15.48 -12.16
N LYS A 235 -10.16 -15.80 -11.90
CA LYS A 235 -10.69 -16.09 -10.55
C LYS A 235 -10.50 -17.55 -10.13
N GLY A 236 -10.18 -18.44 -11.05
CA GLY A 236 -10.20 -19.88 -10.84
C GLY A 236 -11.54 -20.52 -11.22
N TYR A 237 -11.55 -21.82 -11.42
CA TYR A 237 -12.75 -22.58 -11.77
C TYR A 237 -13.65 -22.86 -10.56
N GLU A 238 -13.10 -22.84 -9.34
CA GLU A 238 -13.84 -23.12 -8.11
C GLU A 238 -14.76 -21.99 -7.68
N HIS A 239 -14.49 -20.76 -8.10
CA HIS A 239 -15.37 -19.62 -7.84
C HIS A 239 -16.58 -19.54 -8.79
N ALA A 240 -16.65 -20.40 -9.77
CA ALA A 240 -17.78 -20.50 -10.70
C ALA A 240 -19.00 -21.25 -10.10
N GLY A 241 -19.17 -21.30 -8.79
CA GLY A 241 -20.29 -22.06 -8.24
C GLY A 241 -20.58 -22.00 -6.74
N ASN A 242 -19.80 -21.30 -5.94
CA ASN A 242 -20.08 -21.23 -4.49
C ASN A 242 -20.14 -19.78 -4.01
N GLY A 243 -21.27 -19.46 -3.38
CA GLY A 243 -21.49 -18.16 -2.75
C GLY A 243 -20.59 -17.90 -1.53
N PRO A 244 -20.82 -16.79 -0.80
CA PRO A 244 -19.82 -16.07 -0.03
C PRO A 244 -19.42 -16.80 1.25
N ASP A 245 -18.21 -17.37 1.25
CA ASP A 245 -17.51 -17.79 2.45
C ASP A 245 -15.98 -17.75 2.21
N ALA A 246 -15.45 -16.56 2.04
CA ALA A 246 -13.99 -16.33 1.99
C ALA A 246 -13.58 -15.07 2.76
N THR A 247 -14.23 -14.82 3.91
CA THR A 247 -13.71 -13.92 4.94
C THR A 247 -12.94 -14.77 5.93
N GLY A 248 -11.64 -14.97 5.70
CA GLY A 248 -10.82 -15.71 6.67
C GLY A 248 -9.51 -16.20 6.12
N CYS A 249 -8.62 -15.31 5.67
CA CYS A 249 -7.23 -15.73 5.50
C CYS A 249 -6.26 -14.55 5.56
N LEU A 250 -5.98 -14.11 6.73
CA LEU A 250 -4.71 -13.47 7.11
C LEU A 250 -4.57 -13.59 8.63
N LEU A 251 -4.21 -14.74 9.11
CA LEU A 251 -3.49 -15.07 10.35
C LEU A 251 -3.75 -16.56 10.68
N ALA A 252 -3.06 -17.48 9.99
CA ALA A 252 -3.02 -18.88 10.41
C ALA A 252 -1.62 -19.20 10.91
N GLU A 253 -1.58 -19.52 12.20
CA GLU A 253 -0.44 -20.00 12.96
C GLU A 253 0.26 -21.20 12.31
N GLN A 254 1.57 -21.24 12.45
CA GLN A 254 2.41 -22.38 12.11
C GLN A 254 2.16 -23.53 13.11
N GLY A 255 1.45 -24.55 12.67
CA GLY A 255 1.34 -25.84 13.34
C GLY A 255 1.82 -26.93 12.41
N GLY A 256 2.97 -27.54 12.73
CA GLY A 256 3.57 -28.60 11.95
C GLY A 256 2.80 -29.91 11.98
N ALA A 257 2.80 -30.64 10.86
CA ALA A 257 2.68 -32.08 10.82
C ALA A 257 3.28 -32.66 9.53
N THR A 258 4.18 -33.60 9.70
CA THR A 258 4.82 -34.46 8.72
C THR A 258 3.83 -35.41 8.07
N ALA A 259 3.86 -35.59 6.76
CA ALA A 259 3.45 -36.85 6.13
C ALA A 259 4.10 -37.04 4.75
N SER A 260 4.73 -38.17 4.62
CA SER A 260 5.40 -38.75 3.48
C SER A 260 4.42 -39.20 2.37
N GLY A 261 4.77 -38.93 1.10
CA GLY A 261 4.09 -39.50 -0.05
C GLY A 261 4.97 -39.42 -1.31
N LYS A 262 5.34 -40.57 -1.85
CA LYS A 262 6.23 -40.74 -3.02
C LYS A 262 5.58 -40.34 -4.34
N PRO A 263 6.37 -39.98 -5.37
CA PRO A 263 5.90 -39.49 -6.65
C PRO A 263 5.51 -40.62 -7.62
N SER A 264 4.46 -40.41 -8.38
CA SER A 264 4.09 -41.23 -9.55
C SER A 264 4.43 -40.49 -10.85
N THR A 265 5.22 -41.17 -11.65
CA THR A 265 5.62 -40.83 -13.01
C THR A 265 4.45 -40.94 -13.99
N VAL A 266 4.24 -39.97 -14.85
CA VAL A 266 3.53 -40.13 -16.13
C VAL A 266 4.26 -39.42 -17.26
N ARG A 267 4.34 -40.13 -18.35
CA ARG A 267 5.14 -40.04 -19.55
C ARG A 267 4.84 -38.83 -20.42
N GLU A 268 5.91 -38.40 -21.10
CA GLU A 268 5.94 -37.59 -22.32
C GLU A 268 5.09 -38.20 -23.45
N ASP A 269 4.39 -37.37 -24.17
CA ASP A 269 4.25 -37.54 -25.63
C ASP A 269 4.13 -36.18 -26.32
N ALA A 270 5.03 -36.04 -27.31
CA ALA A 270 5.22 -34.86 -28.13
C ALA A 270 4.39 -34.94 -29.42
N LYS A 271 3.98 -33.84 -29.96
CA LYS A 271 4.16 -33.28 -31.31
C LYS A 271 2.98 -32.45 -31.85
N SER A 272 3.40 -31.25 -32.18
CA SER A 272 3.11 -30.49 -33.42
C SER A 272 1.74 -29.79 -33.57
N ARG A 273 1.74 -28.46 -33.61
CA ARG A 273 1.67 -27.64 -34.83
C ARG A 273 1.76 -26.16 -34.51
N ALA A 274 2.67 -25.52 -35.22
CA ALA A 274 2.85 -24.07 -35.25
C ALA A 274 1.78 -23.42 -36.14
N ALA A 275 1.29 -22.24 -35.69
CA ALA A 275 1.00 -21.09 -36.57
C ALA A 275 0.61 -19.89 -35.65
N GLY A 276 1.46 -18.95 -35.47
CA GLY A 276 1.41 -17.55 -35.85
C GLY A 276 0.33 -16.70 -35.23
N SER A 277 0.64 -16.06 -34.07
CA SER A 277 0.30 -14.64 -33.85
C SER A 277 1.33 -14.06 -32.88
N GLN A 278 2.16 -13.16 -33.37
CA GLN A 278 3.10 -12.38 -32.55
C GLN A 278 2.30 -11.34 -31.75
N GLY A 279 2.01 -11.65 -30.51
CA GLY A 279 1.62 -10.71 -29.50
C GLY A 279 2.88 -10.22 -28.77
N ARG A 280 3.18 -8.93 -28.88
CA ARG A 280 4.30 -8.26 -28.24
C ARG A 280 4.18 -8.34 -26.72
N PHE A 281 5.03 -9.14 -26.08
CA PHE A 281 5.33 -9.03 -24.65
C PHE A 281 6.82 -9.27 -24.47
N SER A 282 7.58 -8.19 -24.37
CA SER A 282 8.81 -8.14 -23.58
C SER A 282 9.21 -6.68 -23.41
N ASN A 283 8.81 -6.09 -22.32
CA ASN A 283 9.47 -4.89 -21.82
C ASN A 283 10.49 -5.34 -20.76
N THR A 284 11.59 -5.91 -21.22
CA THR A 284 12.79 -6.07 -20.38
C THR A 284 13.47 -4.71 -20.24
N LEU A 285 14.17 -4.49 -19.11
CA LEU A 285 14.95 -3.28 -18.84
C LEU A 285 15.84 -2.87 -20.04
N ALA A 286 16.32 -3.84 -20.83
CA ALA A 286 17.10 -3.64 -22.05
C ALA A 286 16.31 -2.97 -23.18
N GLU A 287 14.99 -3.16 -23.28
CA GLU A 287 14.15 -2.51 -24.30
C GLU A 287 13.74 -1.10 -23.90
N GLN A 288 13.58 -0.82 -22.62
CA GLN A 288 13.36 0.54 -22.10
C GLN A 288 14.59 1.45 -22.29
N LEU A 289 15.77 0.88 -22.46
CA LEU A 289 17.02 1.60 -22.72
C LEU A 289 17.32 1.76 -24.21
N LYS A 290 16.67 1.06 -25.12
CA LYS A 290 16.80 1.18 -26.58
C LYS A 290 16.09 2.42 -27.12
N GLY A 291 16.64 3.56 -26.87
CA GLY A 291 16.12 4.84 -27.42
C GLY A 291 16.65 6.06 -26.69
N LYS A 292 17.38 5.87 -25.60
CA LYS A 292 18.07 6.96 -24.92
C LYS A 292 19.55 6.86 -25.26
N ASN A 293 20.02 7.76 -26.16
CA ASN A 293 21.45 7.98 -26.36
C ASN A 293 22.07 8.46 -25.05
N LEU A 294 22.61 7.54 -24.27
CA LEU A 294 23.49 7.85 -23.14
C LEU A 294 24.89 8.08 -23.72
N ASN A 295 25.19 9.32 -24.09
CA ASN A 295 26.56 9.77 -24.29
C ASN A 295 27.25 9.81 -22.92
N LEU A 296 27.87 8.71 -22.55
CA LEU A 296 28.86 8.67 -21.47
C LEU A 296 30.18 9.19 -22.03
N SER A 297 30.41 10.50 -21.96
CA SER A 297 31.74 11.06 -22.12
C SER A 297 32.50 10.79 -20.82
N VAL A 298 33.34 9.77 -20.85
CA VAL A 298 34.40 9.58 -19.84
C VAL A 298 35.49 10.60 -20.15
N SER A 299 35.57 11.67 -19.37
CA SER A 299 36.73 12.57 -19.36
C SER A 299 37.82 11.89 -18.54
N SER A 300 38.80 11.31 -19.20
CA SER A 300 40.11 11.00 -18.60
C SER A 300 40.82 12.32 -18.33
N GLN A 301 40.99 12.69 -17.06
CA GLN A 301 41.99 13.66 -16.66
C GLN A 301 43.32 12.92 -16.56
N GLU A 302 44.20 13.19 -17.53
CA GLU A 302 45.65 12.92 -17.41
C GLU A 302 46.26 13.97 -16.50
N ASP A 303 46.95 13.51 -15.47
CA ASP A 303 47.86 14.30 -14.66
C ASP A 303 48.99 14.85 -15.52
N ALA A 304 49.11 16.16 -15.57
CA ALA A 304 50.31 16.83 -15.99
C ALA A 304 50.96 17.55 -14.79
N THR A 305 51.92 16.86 -14.19
CA THR A 305 52.99 17.47 -13.44
C THR A 305 53.92 18.20 -14.41
N ASN A 306 54.19 19.50 -14.19
CA ASN A 306 55.48 20.21 -14.25
C ASN A 306 55.28 21.71 -14.42
N GLU A 307 55.75 22.41 -13.54
CA GLU A 307 56.66 23.53 -13.22
C GLU A 307 56.07 24.45 -12.18
#